data_ac8e9db901055b01d87fc791c67b4cd3
#
_entry.id   ac8e9db901055b01d87fc791c67b4cd3
#
_cell.length_a   1.000
_cell.length_b   1.000
_cell.length_c   1.000
_cell.angle_alpha   90.00
_cell.angle_beta   90.00
_cell.angle_gamma   90.00
#
_symmetry.space_group_name_H-M   'P 1'
#
loop_
_entity.id
_entity.type
_entity.pdbx_description
1 polymer ?
#
loop_
_entity_poly.entity_id
_entity_poly.type
_entity_poly.pdbx_seq_one_letter_code
_entity_poly.pdbx_strand_id
1 'polypeptide(L)'
;MFKTFTGTAALSAAALTLGLAGPASAASIGVKDPQDTFHGSDLRAVQLINNDRNVVVVTSHTNLRRDPRTGSGGAVYVDTDPGDKGPELVFVGGFFEGTDYQLVRTEGFGVEQWGVPVDGSYEMTVDYARERVRMRMSRAALGNPEEVRIAVRVAGTRTDGTSTGLVDWLGEPRSFTPWVARG
;
A
#
# COMPACT_ATOMS: atom_id res chain seq x y z
N MET A 1 63.94 46.43 25.91
CA MET A 1 62.48 46.35 26.13
C MET A 1 61.95 45.32 25.13
N PHE A 2 61.97 44.06 25.47
CA PHE A 2 61.53 42.95 24.58
C PHE A 2 60.16 42.46 25.04
N LYS A 3 59.18 42.48 24.15
CA LYS A 3 57.85 41.89 24.37
C LYS A 3 57.82 40.50 23.74
N THR A 4 57.69 39.48 24.54
CA THR A 4 57.46 38.08 24.18
C THR A 4 55.95 37.90 23.92
N PHE A 5 55.58 37.44 22.71
CA PHE A 5 54.26 36.99 22.36
C PHE A 5 54.17 35.47 22.55
N THR A 6 53.36 34.99 23.47
CA THR A 6 53.00 33.60 23.66
C THR A 6 51.78 33.31 22.83
N GLY A 7 51.93 32.55 21.76
CA GLY A 7 50.79 32.07 20.93
C GLY A 7 50.28 30.73 21.53
N THR A 8 49.02 30.75 21.93
CA THR A 8 48.29 29.53 22.36
C THR A 8 47.67 28.85 21.14
N ALA A 9 48.13 27.66 20.78
CA ALA A 9 47.53 26.84 19.77
C ALA A 9 46.33 26.08 20.35
N ALA A 10 45.10 26.37 19.85
CA ALA A 10 43.93 25.59 20.21
C ALA A 10 43.79 24.36 19.29
N LEU A 11 43.93 23.17 19.83
CA LEU A 11 43.61 21.93 19.15
C LEU A 11 42.07 21.77 19.14
N SER A 12 41.47 21.87 17.96
CA SER A 12 40.07 21.51 17.78
C SER A 12 39.96 20.00 17.55
N ALA A 13 39.44 19.27 18.50
CA ALA A 13 39.10 17.86 18.38
C ALA A 13 37.75 17.77 17.60
N ALA A 14 37.79 17.31 16.36
CA ALA A 14 36.61 16.95 15.60
C ALA A 14 36.09 15.58 16.09
N ALA A 15 34.99 15.56 16.83
CA ALA A 15 34.29 14.34 17.21
C ALA A 15 33.56 13.79 15.97
N LEU A 16 34.04 12.70 15.39
CA LEU A 16 33.29 11.90 14.43
C LEU A 16 32.16 11.17 15.20
N THR A 17 30.96 11.63 15.10
CA THR A 17 29.79 10.86 15.52
C THR A 17 29.50 9.81 14.43
N LEU A 18 29.93 8.58 14.65
CA LEU A 18 29.45 7.41 13.93
C LEU A 18 27.98 7.22 14.32
N GLY A 19 27.09 7.70 13.48
CA GLY A 19 25.67 7.39 13.57
C GLY A 19 25.49 5.88 13.39
N LEU A 20 25.16 5.16 14.46
CA LEU A 20 24.70 3.79 14.38
C LEU A 20 23.36 3.84 13.62
N ALA A 21 23.36 3.46 12.34
CA ALA A 21 22.14 3.16 11.63
C ALA A 21 21.46 1.99 12.38
N GLY A 22 20.41 2.28 13.12
CA GLY A 22 19.55 1.24 13.70
C GLY A 22 18.97 0.37 12.58
N PRO A 23 18.46 -0.82 12.88
CA PRO A 23 17.81 -1.65 11.88
C PRO A 23 16.69 -0.83 11.23
N ALA A 24 16.71 -0.76 9.90
CA ALA A 24 15.68 -0.07 9.15
C ALA A 24 14.31 -0.65 9.52
N SER A 25 13.51 0.16 10.20
CA SER A 25 12.14 -0.21 10.57
C SER A 25 11.26 0.06 9.36
N ALA A 26 10.47 -0.94 8.94
CA ALA A 26 9.53 -0.76 7.84
C ALA A 26 8.66 0.47 8.09
N ALA A 27 8.67 1.44 7.16
CA ALA A 27 7.76 2.55 7.26
C ALA A 27 6.32 2.07 6.99
N SER A 28 5.37 2.56 7.78
CA SER A 28 3.98 2.13 7.65
C SER A 28 3.01 3.24 8.01
N ILE A 29 1.82 3.17 7.41
CA ILE A 29 0.69 4.03 7.73
C ILE A 29 -0.56 3.16 7.87
N GLY A 30 -1.43 3.53 8.82
CA GLY A 30 -2.77 2.96 8.97
C GLY A 30 -3.83 4.05 8.75
N VAL A 31 -4.80 3.77 7.91
CA VAL A 31 -5.94 4.65 7.62
C VAL A 31 -7.22 3.90 7.99
N LYS A 32 -8.09 4.55 8.75
CA LYS A 32 -9.42 4.03 9.09
C LYS A 32 -10.43 4.55 8.07
N ASP A 33 -11.45 3.74 7.85
CA ASP A 33 -12.59 4.06 7.02
C ASP A 33 -13.89 3.88 7.82
N PRO A 34 -14.92 4.72 7.62
CA PRO A 34 -16.20 4.56 8.29
C PRO A 34 -16.91 3.28 7.80
N GLN A 35 -17.82 2.75 8.61
CA GLN A 35 -18.69 1.69 8.16
C GLN A 35 -19.90 2.29 7.44
N ASP A 36 -20.03 2.05 6.15
CA ASP A 36 -21.14 2.52 5.34
C ASP A 36 -21.96 1.39 4.70
N THR A 37 -21.47 0.15 4.75
CA THR A 37 -22.21 -1.06 4.38
C THR A 37 -21.92 -2.22 5.33
N PHE A 38 -22.74 -3.27 5.31
CA PHE A 38 -22.54 -4.52 6.07
C PHE A 38 -22.06 -5.69 5.21
N HIS A 39 -21.69 -5.42 3.99
CA HIS A 39 -21.15 -6.41 3.06
C HIS A 39 -19.62 -6.40 3.10
N GLY A 40 -18.98 -7.49 2.65
CA GLY A 40 -17.51 -7.60 2.56
C GLY A 40 -16.84 -6.58 1.63
N SER A 41 -17.61 -5.78 0.87
CA SER A 41 -17.12 -4.61 0.15
C SER A 41 -16.90 -3.38 1.04
N ASP A 42 -17.31 -3.42 2.32
CA ASP A 42 -17.08 -2.35 3.27
C ASP A 42 -15.64 -2.37 3.78
N LEU A 43 -14.88 -1.36 3.50
CA LEU A 43 -13.55 -1.14 4.06
C LEU A 43 -13.69 -0.60 5.49
N ARG A 44 -12.89 -1.12 6.41
CA ARG A 44 -12.84 -0.65 7.80
C ARG A 44 -11.53 0.00 8.15
N ALA A 45 -10.48 -0.48 7.52
CA ALA A 45 -9.14 0.07 7.66
C ALA A 45 -8.22 -0.48 6.56
N VAL A 46 -7.21 0.29 6.25
CA VAL A 46 -6.10 -0.13 5.39
C VAL A 46 -4.79 0.15 6.12
N GLN A 47 -3.87 -0.80 6.07
CA GLN A 47 -2.48 -0.62 6.48
C GLN A 47 -1.59 -0.78 5.26
N LEU A 48 -0.73 0.21 5.01
CA LEU A 48 0.33 0.17 4.01
C LEU A 48 1.67 0.07 4.72
N ILE A 49 2.50 -0.89 4.32
CA ILE A 49 3.84 -1.14 4.84
C ILE A 49 4.80 -1.16 3.67
N ASN A 50 5.82 -0.30 3.69
CA ASN A 50 6.88 -0.23 2.69
C ASN A 50 8.22 -0.59 3.34
N ASN A 51 8.69 -1.81 3.11
CA ASN A 51 9.96 -2.29 3.67
C ASN A 51 10.98 -2.59 2.57
N ASP A 52 12.19 -2.99 2.95
CA ASP A 52 13.30 -3.25 2.03
C ASP A 52 13.00 -4.25 0.91
N ARG A 53 12.08 -5.18 1.12
CA ARG A 53 11.82 -6.29 0.19
C ARG A 53 10.46 -6.20 -0.48
N ASN A 54 9.47 -5.66 0.22
CA ASN A 54 8.07 -5.72 -0.20
C ASN A 54 7.31 -4.45 0.14
N VAL A 55 6.29 -4.20 -0.64
CA VAL A 55 5.15 -3.38 -0.27
C VAL A 55 4.02 -4.31 0.13
N VAL A 56 3.46 -4.10 1.31
CA VAL A 56 2.37 -4.92 1.85
C VAL A 56 1.18 -4.04 2.14
N VAL A 57 0.02 -4.42 1.62
CA VAL A 57 -1.26 -3.79 1.92
C VAL A 57 -2.13 -4.78 2.66
N VAL A 58 -2.64 -4.39 3.80
CA VAL A 58 -3.63 -5.17 4.55
C VAL A 58 -4.91 -4.37 4.65
N THR A 59 -5.99 -4.91 4.12
CA THR A 59 -7.32 -4.32 4.22
C THR A 59 -8.15 -5.09 5.25
N SER A 60 -8.95 -4.39 6.03
CA SER A 60 -9.94 -4.97 6.94
C SER A 60 -11.33 -4.64 6.46
N HIS A 61 -12.24 -5.58 6.57
CA HIS A 61 -13.57 -5.50 5.98
C HIS A 61 -14.66 -5.83 6.98
N THR A 62 -15.89 -5.65 6.57
CA THR A 62 -17.07 -6.18 7.26
C THR A 62 -17.65 -7.34 6.45
N ASN A 63 -17.72 -8.53 7.06
CA ASN A 63 -18.45 -9.67 6.52
C ASN A 63 -17.94 -10.18 5.16
N LEU A 64 -16.63 -10.49 5.06
CA LEU A 64 -16.05 -11.18 3.90
C LEU A 64 -16.71 -12.53 3.70
N ARG A 65 -17.03 -12.88 2.46
CA ARG A 65 -17.76 -14.09 2.09
C ARG A 65 -16.97 -14.99 1.17
N ARG A 66 -17.04 -16.30 1.44
CA ARG A 66 -16.36 -17.32 0.62
C ARG A 66 -17.07 -17.61 -0.69
N ASP A 67 -18.40 -17.46 -0.73
CA ASP A 67 -19.21 -17.74 -1.92
C ASP A 67 -18.95 -16.66 -2.99
N PRO A 68 -18.51 -17.03 -4.21
CA PRO A 68 -18.25 -16.08 -5.27
C PRO A 68 -19.49 -15.29 -5.71
N ARG A 69 -20.71 -15.83 -5.51
CA ARG A 69 -21.96 -15.14 -5.86
C ARG A 69 -22.28 -13.97 -4.95
N THR A 70 -21.74 -13.98 -3.74
CA THR A 70 -21.94 -12.93 -2.73
C THR A 70 -20.61 -12.35 -2.23
N GLY A 71 -19.52 -12.73 -2.86
CA GLY A 71 -18.18 -12.30 -2.52
C GLY A 71 -17.89 -10.87 -2.94
N SER A 72 -16.78 -10.38 -2.44
CA SER A 72 -16.22 -9.08 -2.80
C SER A 72 -14.97 -9.27 -3.64
N GLY A 73 -14.50 -8.18 -4.23
CA GLY A 73 -13.18 -8.10 -4.86
C GLY A 73 -12.64 -6.69 -4.70
N GLY A 74 -11.36 -6.52 -4.89
CA GLY A 74 -10.73 -5.23 -4.70
C GLY A 74 -9.65 -4.90 -5.72
N ALA A 75 -9.37 -3.62 -5.79
CA ALA A 75 -8.29 -3.04 -6.55
C ALA A 75 -7.48 -2.11 -5.62
N VAL A 76 -6.19 -2.39 -5.51
CA VAL A 76 -5.22 -1.51 -4.85
C VAL A 76 -4.39 -0.85 -5.94
N TYR A 77 -4.64 0.42 -6.17
CA TYR A 77 -3.88 1.25 -7.09
C TYR A 77 -2.62 1.72 -6.39
N VAL A 78 -1.46 1.49 -6.98
CA VAL A 78 -0.16 1.82 -6.41
C VAL A 78 0.48 2.89 -7.28
N ASP A 79 0.76 4.01 -6.65
CA ASP A 79 1.51 5.12 -7.22
C ASP A 79 2.94 5.03 -6.67
N THR A 80 3.90 4.99 -7.57
CA THR A 80 5.32 4.75 -7.33
C THR A 80 6.22 5.89 -7.79
N ASP A 81 5.65 6.91 -8.46
CA ASP A 81 6.39 8.05 -8.99
C ASP A 81 5.79 9.39 -8.52
N PRO A 82 6.42 10.07 -7.56
CA PRO A 82 5.95 11.38 -7.11
C PRO A 82 5.94 12.47 -8.20
N GLY A 83 6.64 12.23 -9.30
CA GLY A 83 6.73 13.16 -10.44
C GLY A 83 5.59 13.02 -11.44
N ASP A 84 4.84 11.94 -11.38
CA ASP A 84 3.67 11.69 -12.23
C ASP A 84 2.35 11.83 -11.46
N LYS A 85 1.25 11.85 -12.20
CA LYS A 85 -0.10 11.94 -11.63
C LYS A 85 -0.87 10.65 -11.90
N GLY A 86 -1.07 9.88 -10.86
CA GLY A 86 -1.89 8.70 -10.94
C GLY A 86 -1.13 7.42 -10.59
N PRO A 87 -1.82 6.27 -10.62
CA PRO A 87 -1.20 4.99 -10.34
C PRO A 87 -0.50 4.42 -11.57
N GLU A 88 0.68 3.86 -11.42
CA GLU A 88 1.38 3.07 -12.45
C GLU A 88 1.01 1.60 -12.41
N LEU A 89 0.48 1.13 -11.28
CA LEU A 89 0.14 -0.28 -11.10
C LEU A 89 -1.20 -0.42 -10.36
N VAL A 90 -1.88 -1.52 -10.63
CA VAL A 90 -3.04 -1.94 -9.87
C VAL A 90 -2.94 -3.42 -9.52
N PHE A 91 -3.11 -3.75 -8.25
CA PHE A 91 -3.26 -5.11 -7.76
C PHE A 91 -4.76 -5.40 -7.66
N VAL A 92 -5.23 -6.40 -8.39
CA VAL A 92 -6.65 -6.78 -8.42
C VAL A 92 -6.83 -8.23 -7.99
N GLY A 93 -7.96 -8.52 -7.36
CA GLY A 93 -8.32 -9.89 -6.98
C GLY A 93 -9.72 -9.98 -6.37
N GLY A 94 -10.31 -11.15 -6.47
CA GLY A 94 -11.53 -11.46 -5.74
C GLY A 94 -11.20 -11.85 -4.28
N PHE A 95 -12.12 -11.57 -3.37
CA PHE A 95 -11.96 -11.89 -1.95
C PHE A 95 -12.82 -13.09 -1.55
N PHE A 96 -12.96 -14.06 -2.45
CA PHE A 96 -13.77 -15.26 -2.29
C PHE A 96 -12.96 -16.53 -2.65
N GLU A 97 -13.46 -17.71 -2.33
CA GLU A 97 -12.75 -18.96 -2.62
C GLU A 97 -12.69 -19.26 -4.11
N GLY A 98 -11.55 -19.78 -4.56
CA GLY A 98 -11.30 -20.09 -5.97
C GLY A 98 -11.02 -18.88 -6.85
N THR A 99 -10.77 -17.73 -6.25
CA THR A 99 -10.43 -16.50 -6.96
C THR A 99 -9.00 -16.49 -7.45
N ASP A 100 -8.79 -15.69 -8.49
CA ASP A 100 -7.46 -15.28 -8.97
C ASP A 100 -7.14 -13.84 -8.57
N TYR A 101 -5.85 -13.49 -8.66
CA TYR A 101 -5.37 -12.14 -8.44
C TYR A 101 -4.22 -11.81 -9.39
N GLN A 102 -4.06 -10.54 -9.70
CA GLN A 102 -3.05 -10.08 -10.62
C GLN A 102 -2.53 -8.68 -10.26
N LEU A 103 -1.25 -8.46 -10.53
CA LEU A 103 -0.65 -7.12 -10.58
C LEU A 103 -0.50 -6.74 -12.05
N VAL A 104 -1.08 -5.61 -12.44
CA VAL A 104 -1.02 -5.11 -13.82
C VAL A 104 -0.56 -3.66 -13.85
N ARG A 105 0.02 -3.25 -14.97
CA ARG A 105 0.29 -1.82 -15.21
C ARG A 105 -1.01 -1.10 -15.47
N THR A 106 -1.07 0.18 -15.13
CA THR A 106 -2.24 1.01 -15.41
C THR A 106 -1.82 2.46 -15.71
N GLU A 107 -2.66 3.17 -16.45
CA GLU A 107 -2.53 4.61 -16.69
C GLU A 107 -3.60 5.40 -15.92
N GLY A 108 -4.32 4.74 -15.00
CA GLY A 108 -5.36 5.38 -14.21
C GLY A 108 -6.27 4.41 -13.46
N PHE A 109 -7.44 4.88 -13.08
CA PHE A 109 -8.37 4.16 -12.20
C PHE A 109 -9.42 3.33 -12.93
N GLY A 110 -9.58 3.51 -14.22
CA GLY A 110 -10.55 2.78 -15.03
C GLY A 110 -10.03 1.41 -15.48
N VAL A 111 -10.91 0.42 -15.55
CA VAL A 111 -10.55 -0.93 -16.04
C VAL A 111 -10.05 -0.88 -17.49
N GLU A 112 -10.55 0.07 -18.27
CA GLU A 112 -10.11 0.32 -19.66
C GLU A 112 -8.68 0.86 -19.77
N GLN A 113 -8.10 1.32 -18.65
CA GLN A 113 -6.74 1.82 -18.56
C GLN A 113 -5.76 0.75 -18.06
N TRP A 114 -6.26 -0.46 -17.74
CA TRP A 114 -5.41 -1.56 -17.29
C TRP A 114 -4.69 -2.19 -18.49
N GLY A 115 -3.39 -2.33 -18.35
CA GLY A 115 -2.50 -2.83 -19.39
C GLY A 115 -2.06 -4.27 -19.14
N VAL A 116 -0.77 -4.50 -19.32
CA VAL A 116 -0.18 -5.84 -19.24
C VAL A 116 0.09 -6.27 -17.81
N PRO A 117 0.02 -7.59 -17.52
CA PRO A 117 0.50 -8.16 -16.27
C PRO A 117 1.97 -7.80 -16.00
N VAL A 118 2.29 -7.67 -14.72
CA VAL A 118 3.65 -7.43 -14.26
C VAL A 118 4.29 -8.76 -13.87
N ASP A 119 5.45 -9.03 -14.43
CA ASP A 119 6.29 -10.14 -13.99
C ASP A 119 6.88 -9.85 -12.62
N GLY A 120 6.84 -10.83 -11.71
CA GLY A 120 7.44 -10.67 -10.39
C GLY A 120 6.73 -11.46 -9.31
N SER A 121 7.21 -11.29 -8.08
CA SER A 121 6.64 -11.99 -6.93
C SER A 121 5.58 -11.11 -6.26
N TYR A 122 4.35 -11.57 -6.29
CA TYR A 122 3.23 -11.00 -5.55
C TYR A 122 2.27 -12.09 -5.10
N GLU A 123 1.57 -11.88 -4.01
CA GLU A 123 0.58 -12.82 -3.48
C GLU A 123 -0.57 -12.10 -2.79
N MET A 124 -1.71 -12.78 -2.74
CA MET A 124 -2.88 -12.37 -1.97
C MET A 124 -3.34 -13.50 -1.06
N THR A 125 -3.72 -13.15 0.17
CA THR A 125 -4.34 -14.08 1.11
C THR A 125 -5.58 -13.45 1.72
N VAL A 126 -6.66 -14.24 1.88
CA VAL A 126 -7.91 -13.82 2.52
C VAL A 126 -8.08 -14.57 3.82
N ASP A 127 -8.15 -13.86 4.93
CA ASP A 127 -8.46 -14.39 6.26
C ASP A 127 -9.91 -14.02 6.63
N TYR A 128 -10.82 -14.93 6.34
CA TYR A 128 -12.23 -14.72 6.62
C TYR A 128 -12.56 -14.68 8.12
N ALA A 129 -11.74 -15.34 8.95
CA ALA A 129 -11.96 -15.34 10.40
C ALA A 129 -11.60 -13.98 11.04
N ARG A 130 -10.65 -13.25 10.42
CA ARG A 130 -10.24 -11.92 10.86
C ARG A 130 -10.75 -10.81 9.98
N GLU A 131 -11.55 -11.13 8.97
CA GLU A 131 -12.11 -10.16 8.03
C GLU A 131 -11.00 -9.32 7.35
N ARG A 132 -9.93 -9.98 6.86
CA ARG A 132 -8.75 -9.31 6.32
C ARG A 132 -8.33 -9.88 4.99
N VAL A 133 -7.86 -8.99 4.11
CA VAL A 133 -7.14 -9.36 2.90
C VAL A 133 -5.73 -8.78 2.98
N ARG A 134 -4.74 -9.61 2.71
CA ARG A 134 -3.34 -9.21 2.66
C ARG A 134 -2.81 -9.39 1.25
N MET A 135 -2.31 -8.31 0.69
CA MET A 135 -1.65 -8.27 -0.61
C MET A 135 -0.17 -7.93 -0.39
N ARG A 136 0.72 -8.74 -0.91
CA ARG A 136 2.16 -8.52 -0.84
C ARG A 136 2.73 -8.44 -2.26
N MET A 137 3.49 -7.41 -2.53
CA MET A 137 4.17 -7.17 -3.79
C MET A 137 5.67 -7.02 -3.53
N SER A 138 6.52 -7.74 -4.26
CA SER A 138 7.96 -7.50 -4.16
C SER A 138 8.29 -6.10 -4.71
N ARG A 139 9.25 -5.43 -4.12
CA ARG A 139 9.70 -4.11 -4.62
C ARG A 139 10.19 -4.18 -6.06
N ALA A 140 10.85 -5.30 -6.42
CA ALA A 140 11.30 -5.52 -7.80
C ALA A 140 10.13 -5.52 -8.81
N ALA A 141 8.98 -6.11 -8.45
CA ALA A 141 7.78 -6.08 -9.29
C ALA A 141 7.21 -4.66 -9.45
N LEU A 142 7.46 -3.77 -8.48
CA LEU A 142 7.03 -2.38 -8.51
C LEU A 142 8.06 -1.42 -9.12
N GLY A 143 9.22 -1.91 -9.59
CA GLY A 143 10.30 -1.06 -10.12
C GLY A 143 11.23 -0.47 -9.05
N ASN A 144 11.22 -1.02 -7.83
CA ASN A 144 12.03 -0.58 -6.67
C ASN A 144 11.82 0.90 -6.25
N PRO A 145 10.59 1.37 -6.10
CA PRO A 145 10.31 2.76 -5.74
C PRO A 145 10.86 3.10 -4.35
N GLU A 146 11.33 4.33 -4.11
CA GLU A 146 11.77 4.78 -2.79
C GLU A 146 10.59 5.10 -1.87
N GLU A 147 9.47 5.49 -2.43
CA GLU A 147 8.22 5.71 -1.70
C GLU A 147 7.03 5.25 -2.53
N VAL A 148 5.94 4.96 -1.85
CA VAL A 148 4.68 4.55 -2.48
C VAL A 148 3.50 5.18 -1.76
N ARG A 149 2.41 5.38 -2.47
CA ARG A 149 1.08 5.65 -1.91
C ARG A 149 0.05 4.79 -2.63
N ILE A 150 -1.09 4.59 -2.00
CA ILE A 150 -2.12 3.73 -2.55
C ILE A 150 -3.50 4.38 -2.51
N ALA A 151 -4.34 4.00 -3.48
CA ALA A 151 -5.77 4.17 -3.39
C ALA A 151 -6.42 2.78 -3.40
N VAL A 152 -7.46 2.58 -2.60
CA VAL A 152 -8.10 1.27 -2.45
C VAL A 152 -9.56 1.38 -2.82
N ARG A 153 -10.01 0.48 -3.70
CA ARG A 153 -11.41 0.31 -4.09
C ARG A 153 -11.83 -1.12 -3.86
N VAL A 154 -12.96 -1.31 -3.24
CA VAL A 154 -13.57 -2.63 -3.07
C VAL A 154 -14.95 -2.63 -3.70
N ALA A 155 -15.33 -3.74 -4.31
CA ALA A 155 -16.66 -3.92 -4.86
C ALA A 155 -17.18 -5.31 -4.51
N GLY A 156 -18.47 -5.44 -4.36
CA GLY A 156 -19.11 -6.71 -4.08
C GLY A 156 -20.51 -6.78 -4.66
N THR A 157 -21.03 -7.99 -4.68
CA THR A 157 -22.42 -8.25 -5.08
C THR A 157 -23.33 -8.17 -3.86
N ARG A 158 -24.51 -7.62 -3.99
CA ARG A 158 -25.51 -7.64 -2.91
C ARG A 158 -25.89 -9.06 -2.55
N THR A 159 -26.19 -9.29 -1.27
CA THR A 159 -26.54 -10.61 -0.75
C THR A 159 -27.88 -11.13 -1.24
N ASP A 160 -28.74 -10.24 -1.77
CA ASP A 160 -30.02 -10.59 -2.40
C ASP A 160 -29.88 -11.06 -3.86
N GLY A 161 -28.63 -11.13 -4.39
CA GLY A 161 -28.35 -11.55 -5.76
C GLY A 161 -28.61 -10.49 -6.81
N THR A 162 -28.96 -9.25 -6.42
CA THR A 162 -29.09 -8.16 -7.40
C THR A 162 -27.71 -7.77 -7.94
N SER A 163 -27.63 -7.51 -9.24
CA SER A 163 -26.38 -7.17 -9.93
C SER A 163 -25.86 -5.76 -9.64
N THR A 164 -26.55 -4.99 -8.83
CA THR A 164 -26.10 -3.65 -8.40
C THR A 164 -25.01 -3.84 -7.37
N GLY A 165 -23.76 -3.76 -7.83
CA GLY A 165 -22.59 -3.89 -6.99
C GLY A 165 -22.53 -2.81 -5.91
N LEU A 166 -22.07 -3.20 -4.74
CA LEU A 166 -21.62 -2.27 -3.71
C LEU A 166 -20.19 -1.87 -4.03
N VAL A 167 -19.90 -0.60 -3.96
CA VAL A 167 -18.56 -0.06 -4.19
C VAL A 167 -18.20 0.82 -3.01
N ASP A 168 -17.01 0.59 -2.50
CA ASP A 168 -16.43 1.39 -1.44
C ASP A 168 -15.00 1.81 -1.80
N TRP A 169 -14.60 2.99 -1.38
CA TRP A 169 -13.27 3.54 -1.53
C TRP A 169 -12.69 3.89 -0.17
N LEU A 170 -11.40 3.75 -0.01
CA LEU A 170 -10.72 4.30 1.15
C LEU A 170 -10.84 5.82 1.16
N GLY A 171 -11.77 6.35 1.93
CA GLY A 171 -12.12 7.77 1.92
C GLY A 171 -12.75 8.23 0.61
N GLU A 172 -12.32 9.35 0.07
CA GLU A 172 -12.89 9.87 -1.18
C GLU A 172 -12.49 9.03 -2.39
N PRO A 173 -13.38 8.87 -3.39
CA PRO A 173 -13.08 8.13 -4.60
C PRO A 173 -11.79 8.57 -5.29
N ARG A 174 -10.91 7.62 -5.61
CA ARG A 174 -9.61 7.84 -6.28
C ARG A 174 -8.61 8.65 -5.48
N SER A 175 -8.82 8.78 -4.17
CA SER A 175 -7.89 9.45 -3.27
C SER A 175 -6.77 8.52 -2.83
N PHE A 176 -5.55 9.05 -2.80
CA PHE A 176 -4.38 8.33 -2.32
C PHE A 176 -4.13 8.58 -0.83
N THR A 177 -3.55 7.58 -0.17
CA THR A 177 -2.92 7.77 1.14
C THR A 177 -1.76 8.78 1.04
N PRO A 178 -1.25 9.29 2.16
CA PRO A 178 0.08 9.91 2.17
C PRO A 178 1.15 8.95 1.62
N TRP A 179 2.23 9.53 1.11
CA TRP A 179 3.42 8.78 0.71
C TRP A 179 4.06 8.06 1.89
N VAL A 180 4.48 6.83 1.67
CA VAL A 180 5.19 6.01 2.65
C VAL A 180 6.56 5.69 2.08
N ALA A 181 7.59 6.31 2.65
CA ALA A 181 8.96 6.07 2.27
C ALA A 181 9.38 4.62 2.57
N ARG A 182 10.41 4.16 1.90
CA ARG A 182 11.07 2.90 2.21
C ARG A 182 11.67 2.95 3.62
N GLY A 183 11.45 1.92 4.43
CA GLY A 183 11.99 1.80 5.78
C GLY A 183 12.69 0.48 6.01
#